data_b61b2126bd727bcd051ea5e47fe660eb
#
_entry.id   b61b2126bd727bcd051ea5e47fe660eb
#
_cell.length_a   1.000
_cell.length_b   1.000
_cell.length_c   1.000
_cell.angle_alpha   90.00
_cell.angle_beta   90.00
_cell.angle_gamma   90.00
#
_symmetry.space_group_name_H-M   'P 1'
#
loop_
_entity.id
_entity.type
_entity.pdbx_description
1 polymer ?
#
loop_
_entity_poly.entity_id
_entity_poly.type
_entity_poly.pdbx_seq_one_letter_code
_entity_poly.pdbx_strand_id
1 'polypeptide(L)'
;MLCVPEQFGFLKGKSCLSQLLSSFHDWASARNKGLTTDVIFLDLSKAFDSVPHERLLAKIHAYGIQGPLLSWLRSFITNRYQRVVLRGHYSSWTSVLSGVPQGTVLGPILFLIYINDISKKIMSNTKLFADDMKVYRILRNTKEDVEELQKDLIRLESWSNDWQLKFNTDKCEAMRISKKNDYSSPQYHLCGNQLKAVSEVKDLGIYITSNLSWSMQANKCANKAMNSVLGFIKRTVGPKNPQLFSKLYKSLVRPILEYCSPVWCLHLKKDLNTLEKVQRRASKCALGNIGQDMPYEERINLLKWPTLEQRRLFSSLIECYKTINSLNGLDPSAFFTFANDFRPLRANHRFKLKLASVTLNSFKHYFFIRITDKWNNLPKEIAEVENLNIFKNRLRRHLIDFSSEY
;
A
#
# COMPACT_ATOMS: atom_id res chain seq x y z
N MET A 1 -12.86 -3.68 19.79
CA MET A 1 -11.65 -3.47 18.96
C MET A 1 -11.08 -2.10 19.32
N LEU A 2 -9.80 -2.00 19.71
CA LEU A 2 -9.20 -0.74 20.18
C LEU A 2 -9.05 0.32 19.08
N CYS A 3 -8.87 -0.09 17.82
CA CYS A 3 -8.64 0.83 16.68
C CYS A 3 -9.84 0.88 15.74
N VAL A 4 -10.07 2.07 15.14
CA VAL A 4 -11.10 2.29 14.12
C VAL A 4 -10.86 1.41 12.88
N PRO A 5 -11.92 1.00 12.15
CA PRO A 5 -11.79 0.15 10.95
C PRO A 5 -10.90 0.77 9.87
N GLU A 6 -10.88 2.08 9.75
CA GLU A 6 -10.14 2.88 8.78
C GLU A 6 -8.62 2.82 8.96
N GLN A 7 -8.13 2.43 10.16
CA GLN A 7 -6.69 2.31 10.44
C GLN A 7 -6.13 1.00 9.88
N PHE A 8 -5.05 1.11 9.10
CA PHE A 8 -4.33 -0.03 8.52
C PHE A 8 -2.89 -0.17 9.04
N GLY A 9 -2.31 0.89 9.59
CA GLY A 9 -0.95 0.88 10.11
C GLY A 9 -0.84 0.11 11.43
N PHE A 10 0.24 -0.66 11.59
CA PHE A 10 0.60 -1.40 12.81
C PHE A 10 -0.48 -2.36 13.35
N LEU A 11 -1.41 -2.80 12.53
CA LEU A 11 -2.47 -3.73 12.91
C LEU A 11 -2.27 -5.11 12.26
N LYS A 12 -2.50 -6.17 13.06
CA LYS A 12 -2.40 -7.55 12.58
C LYS A 12 -3.33 -7.78 11.38
N GLY A 13 -2.78 -8.38 10.33
CA GLY A 13 -3.50 -8.70 9.10
C GLY A 13 -3.63 -7.53 8.11
N LYS A 14 -3.57 -6.28 8.55
CA LYS A 14 -3.63 -5.09 7.70
C LYS A 14 -2.25 -4.69 7.15
N SER A 15 -2.21 -3.97 6.02
CA SER A 15 -0.97 -3.58 5.35
C SER A 15 -1.18 -2.39 4.40
N CYS A 16 -0.09 -1.78 3.91
CA CYS A 16 -0.15 -0.79 2.82
C CYS A 16 -0.93 -1.34 1.62
N LEU A 17 -0.69 -2.61 1.28
CA LEU A 17 -1.35 -3.27 0.16
C LEU A 17 -2.87 -3.33 0.35
N SER A 18 -3.35 -3.78 1.50
CA SER A 18 -4.79 -3.89 1.76
C SER A 18 -5.47 -2.52 1.82
N GLN A 19 -4.83 -1.49 2.39
CA GLN A 19 -5.35 -0.13 2.38
C GLN A 19 -5.46 0.42 0.95
N LEU A 20 -4.41 0.27 0.14
CA LEU A 20 -4.40 0.71 -1.24
C LEU A 20 -5.46 -0.02 -2.07
N LEU A 21 -5.59 -1.34 -1.93
CA LEU A 21 -6.62 -2.12 -2.63
C LEU A 21 -8.03 -1.62 -2.30
N SER A 22 -8.32 -1.33 -1.03
CA SER A 22 -9.60 -0.77 -0.60
C SER A 22 -9.87 0.59 -1.24
N SER A 23 -8.91 1.52 -1.17
CA SER A 23 -9.06 2.86 -1.76
C SER A 23 -9.25 2.79 -3.28
N PHE A 24 -8.42 1.99 -3.97
CA PHE A 24 -8.51 1.83 -5.41
C PHE A 24 -9.80 1.16 -5.87
N HIS A 25 -10.35 0.26 -5.07
CA HIS A 25 -11.66 -0.33 -5.36
C HIS A 25 -12.75 0.74 -5.44
N ASP A 26 -12.81 1.63 -4.46
CA ASP A 26 -13.79 2.70 -4.39
C ASP A 26 -13.62 3.67 -5.56
N TRP A 27 -12.39 4.13 -5.83
CA TRP A 27 -12.10 5.09 -6.90
C TRP A 27 -12.36 4.51 -8.29
N ALA A 28 -11.95 3.28 -8.52
CA ALA A 28 -12.15 2.60 -9.78
C ALA A 28 -13.62 2.29 -10.04
N SER A 29 -14.34 1.86 -9.00
CA SER A 29 -15.78 1.59 -9.07
C SER A 29 -16.57 2.86 -9.35
N ALA A 30 -16.23 3.97 -8.69
CA ALA A 30 -16.83 5.29 -8.97
C ALA A 30 -16.60 5.70 -10.42
N ARG A 31 -15.35 5.60 -10.89
CA ARG A 31 -14.97 5.93 -12.26
C ARG A 31 -15.65 5.04 -13.31
N ASN A 32 -15.84 3.75 -13.02
CA ASN A 32 -16.59 2.82 -13.89
C ASN A 32 -18.05 3.25 -14.05
N LYS A 33 -18.63 3.86 -13.02
CA LYS A 33 -19.97 4.44 -13.02
C LYS A 33 -20.02 5.86 -13.61
N GLY A 34 -18.89 6.38 -14.10
CA GLY A 34 -18.79 7.75 -14.66
C GLY A 34 -18.74 8.85 -13.61
N LEU A 35 -18.57 8.50 -12.32
CA LEU A 35 -18.47 9.44 -11.22
C LEU A 35 -17.02 9.92 -11.03
N THR A 36 -16.89 11.11 -10.47
CA THR A 36 -15.62 11.73 -10.08
C THR A 36 -15.38 11.49 -8.60
N THR A 37 -14.12 11.41 -8.19
CA THR A 37 -13.74 11.31 -6.78
C THR A 37 -12.70 12.38 -6.47
N ASP A 38 -12.93 13.19 -5.44
CA ASP A 38 -11.93 14.09 -4.89
C ASP A 38 -11.25 13.40 -3.70
N VAL A 39 -9.91 13.42 -3.70
CA VAL A 39 -9.08 12.80 -2.66
C VAL A 39 -8.15 13.85 -2.09
N ILE A 40 -8.13 13.97 -0.77
CA ILE A 40 -7.21 14.82 -0.03
C ILE A 40 -6.20 13.90 0.67
N PHE A 41 -4.93 14.09 0.36
CA PHE A 41 -3.81 13.43 1.03
C PHE A 41 -3.28 14.36 2.11
N LEU A 42 -3.20 13.89 3.33
CA LEU A 42 -2.89 14.66 4.52
C LEU A 42 -1.62 14.13 5.17
N ASP A 43 -0.71 15.04 5.54
CA ASP A 43 0.54 14.75 6.24
C ASP A 43 0.53 15.46 7.60
N LEU A 44 0.87 14.76 8.66
CA LEU A 44 1.01 15.32 10.00
C LEU A 44 2.47 15.74 10.26
N SER A 45 2.67 16.93 10.80
CA SER A 45 4.02 17.45 11.10
C SER A 45 4.68 16.68 12.23
N LYS A 46 5.77 15.93 11.92
CA LYS A 46 6.54 15.17 12.92
C LYS A 46 5.64 14.33 13.85
N ALA A 47 4.66 13.62 13.28
CA ALA A 47 3.56 13.00 13.98
C ALA A 47 3.97 12.25 15.26
N PHE A 48 4.95 11.33 15.16
CA PHE A 48 5.42 10.55 16.32
C PHE A 48 6.17 11.39 17.37
N ASP A 49 6.85 12.47 16.97
CA ASP A 49 7.64 13.32 17.87
C ASP A 49 6.81 14.42 18.52
N SER A 50 5.62 14.72 17.99
CA SER A 50 4.79 15.85 18.41
C SER A 50 3.66 15.48 19.37
N VAL A 51 3.43 14.21 19.69
CA VAL A 51 2.36 13.76 20.58
C VAL A 51 2.52 14.33 21.98
N PRO A 52 1.62 15.21 22.49
CA PRO A 52 1.72 15.74 23.85
C PRO A 52 1.47 14.66 24.90
N HIS A 53 2.41 14.49 25.83
CA HIS A 53 2.39 13.39 26.80
C HIS A 53 1.13 13.38 27.67
N GLU A 54 0.72 14.52 28.23
CA GLU A 54 -0.47 14.60 29.10
C GLU A 54 -1.75 14.29 28.34
N ARG A 55 -1.88 14.77 27.09
CA ARG A 55 -3.06 14.45 26.24
C ARG A 55 -3.12 12.96 25.87
N LEU A 56 -1.95 12.36 25.60
CA LEU A 56 -1.86 10.91 25.36
C LEU A 56 -2.29 10.12 26.60
N LEU A 57 -1.80 10.49 27.78
CA LEU A 57 -2.17 9.85 29.04
C LEU A 57 -3.66 10.01 29.36
N ALA A 58 -4.25 11.17 29.05
CA ALA A 58 -5.69 11.37 29.18
C ALA A 58 -6.50 10.43 28.27
N LYS A 59 -6.07 10.25 27.00
CA LYS A 59 -6.69 9.25 26.09
C LYS A 59 -6.55 7.83 26.61
N ILE A 60 -5.34 7.45 27.04
CA ILE A 60 -5.08 6.11 27.60
C ILE A 60 -5.98 5.84 28.81
N HIS A 61 -6.14 6.84 29.71
CA HIS A 61 -7.05 6.75 30.84
C HIS A 61 -8.50 6.57 30.38
N ALA A 62 -8.95 7.34 29.39
CA ALA A 62 -10.30 7.22 28.81
C ALA A 62 -10.56 5.86 28.15
N TYR A 63 -9.53 5.15 27.69
CA TYR A 63 -9.63 3.76 27.23
C TYR A 63 -9.68 2.73 28.38
N GLY A 64 -9.72 3.16 29.64
CA GLY A 64 -9.84 2.30 30.81
C GLY A 64 -8.50 1.80 31.37
N ILE A 65 -7.37 2.28 30.87
CA ILE A 65 -6.04 1.94 31.40
C ILE A 65 -5.73 2.90 32.56
N GLN A 66 -5.72 2.38 33.79
CA GLN A 66 -5.60 3.14 35.03
C GLN A 66 -4.57 2.52 35.98
N GLY A 67 -4.38 3.13 37.16
CA GLY A 67 -3.57 2.62 38.27
C GLY A 67 -2.08 2.43 37.87
N PRO A 68 -1.45 1.33 38.35
CA PRO A 68 -0.01 1.09 38.19
C PRO A 68 0.43 1.08 36.71
N LEU A 69 -0.42 0.55 35.80
CA LEU A 69 -0.09 0.50 34.37
C LEU A 69 -0.04 1.91 33.74
N LEU A 70 -0.97 2.79 34.10
CA LEU A 70 -0.93 4.18 33.62
C LEU A 70 0.29 4.92 34.19
N SER A 71 0.62 4.71 35.46
CA SER A 71 1.83 5.29 36.08
C SER A 71 3.10 4.81 35.40
N TRP A 72 3.16 3.54 35.06
CA TRP A 72 4.28 2.96 34.33
C TRP A 72 4.39 3.56 32.91
N LEU A 73 3.27 3.67 32.16
CA LEU A 73 3.24 4.32 30.85
C LEU A 73 3.68 5.79 30.93
N ARG A 74 3.25 6.51 31.97
CA ARG A 74 3.74 7.88 32.24
C ARG A 74 5.26 7.90 32.35
N SER A 75 5.83 7.06 33.21
CA SER A 75 7.29 6.97 33.37
C SER A 75 8.01 6.57 32.07
N PHE A 76 7.39 5.76 31.24
CA PHE A 76 7.95 5.33 29.95
C PHE A 76 8.07 6.47 28.93
N ILE A 77 7.14 7.43 28.90
CA ILE A 77 7.12 8.53 27.93
C ILE A 77 7.69 9.84 28.45
N THR A 78 7.68 10.08 29.77
CA THR A 78 8.18 11.35 30.40
C THR A 78 9.60 11.21 30.93
N ASN A 79 10.19 12.34 31.33
CA ASN A 79 11.52 12.42 31.95
C ASN A 79 12.65 11.78 31.13
N ARG A 80 12.55 11.88 29.82
CA ARG A 80 13.56 11.37 28.89
C ARG A 80 14.44 12.49 28.37
N TYR A 81 15.69 12.15 28.07
CA TYR A 81 16.66 13.04 27.48
C TYR A 81 17.23 12.44 26.21
N GLN A 82 17.62 13.28 25.27
CA GLN A 82 18.26 12.88 24.03
C GLN A 82 19.49 13.75 23.72
N ARG A 83 20.42 13.20 22.97
CA ARG A 83 21.54 13.92 22.38
C ARG A 83 21.91 13.34 21.01
N VAL A 84 22.51 14.13 20.16
CA VAL A 84 23.06 13.69 18.89
C VAL A 84 24.48 13.18 19.07
N VAL A 85 24.83 12.08 18.44
CA VAL A 85 26.19 11.51 18.41
C VAL A 85 26.63 11.39 16.96
N LEU A 86 27.73 12.06 16.60
CA LEU A 86 28.30 12.01 15.26
C LEU A 86 29.82 11.83 15.33
N ARG A 87 30.33 10.73 14.80
CA ARG A 87 31.77 10.42 14.76
C ARG A 87 32.49 10.57 16.12
N GLY A 88 31.83 10.16 17.20
CA GLY A 88 32.39 10.26 18.56
C GLY A 88 32.20 11.63 19.25
N HIS A 89 31.63 12.62 18.56
CA HIS A 89 31.26 13.91 19.16
C HIS A 89 29.81 13.87 19.62
N TYR A 90 29.53 14.57 20.74
CA TYR A 90 28.25 14.57 21.42
C TYR A 90 27.70 15.99 21.50
N SER A 91 26.41 16.15 21.20
CA SER A 91 25.71 17.40 21.58
C SER A 91 25.42 17.41 23.08
N SER A 92 24.99 18.57 23.59
CA SER A 92 24.39 18.67 24.93
C SER A 92 23.12 17.77 25.03
N TRP A 93 22.82 17.38 26.25
CA TRP A 93 21.57 16.70 26.57
C TRP A 93 20.38 17.67 26.46
N THR A 94 19.30 17.24 25.84
CA THR A 94 18.05 18.00 25.69
C THR A 94 16.89 17.16 26.18
N SER A 95 15.98 17.74 26.96
CA SER A 95 14.77 17.08 27.43
C SER A 95 13.82 16.76 26.28
N VAL A 96 13.19 15.59 26.30
CA VAL A 96 12.15 15.17 25.38
C VAL A 96 10.79 15.53 25.96
N LEU A 97 10.17 16.62 25.47
CA LEU A 97 8.94 17.19 26.04
C LEU A 97 7.66 16.63 25.39
N SER A 98 7.78 15.98 24.25
CA SER A 98 6.67 15.39 23.48
C SER A 98 7.11 14.15 22.71
N GLY A 99 6.16 13.47 22.13
CA GLY A 99 6.38 12.35 21.24
C GLY A 99 6.40 10.98 21.94
N VAL A 100 6.19 9.96 21.12
CA VAL A 100 6.28 8.55 21.55
C VAL A 100 7.64 7.97 21.18
N PRO A 101 8.23 7.08 22.02
CA PRO A 101 9.57 6.53 21.75
C PRO A 101 9.63 5.74 20.47
N GLN A 102 10.38 6.24 19.47
CA GLN A 102 10.62 5.53 18.23
C GLN A 102 11.56 4.34 18.45
N GLY A 103 11.42 3.28 17.63
CA GLY A 103 12.20 2.05 17.75
C GLY A 103 11.74 1.11 18.87
N THR A 104 10.64 1.41 19.56
CA THR A 104 10.02 0.55 20.58
C THR A 104 8.75 -0.12 20.04
N VAL A 105 8.32 -1.20 20.68
CA VAL A 105 7.06 -1.89 20.35
C VAL A 105 5.84 -1.04 20.76
N LEU A 106 5.95 -0.30 21.85
CA LEU A 106 4.85 0.51 22.39
C LEU A 106 4.63 1.82 21.64
N GLY A 107 5.68 2.44 21.10
CA GLY A 107 5.58 3.72 20.40
C GLY A 107 4.46 3.77 19.36
N PRO A 108 4.45 2.86 18.39
CA PRO A 108 3.36 2.78 17.42
C PRO A 108 1.97 2.56 18.02
N ILE A 109 1.86 1.72 19.05
CA ILE A 109 0.58 1.45 19.73
C ILE A 109 0.05 2.72 20.41
N LEU A 110 0.90 3.43 21.13
CA LEU A 110 0.57 4.69 21.79
C LEU A 110 0.15 5.75 20.78
N PHE A 111 0.84 5.82 19.65
CA PHE A 111 0.48 6.72 18.57
C PHE A 111 -0.91 6.37 17.99
N LEU A 112 -1.18 5.08 17.71
CA LEU A 112 -2.49 4.65 17.23
C LEU A 112 -3.61 5.00 18.22
N ILE A 113 -3.41 4.81 19.52
CA ILE A 113 -4.37 5.23 20.56
C ILE A 113 -4.61 6.73 20.46
N TYR A 114 -3.55 7.52 20.24
CA TYR A 114 -3.65 8.98 20.20
C TYR A 114 -4.50 9.47 19.03
N ILE A 115 -4.33 8.91 17.82
CA ILE A 115 -5.05 9.36 16.62
C ILE A 115 -6.36 8.63 16.35
N ASN A 116 -6.73 7.66 17.19
CA ASN A 116 -7.83 6.72 16.91
C ASN A 116 -9.21 7.38 16.69
N ASP A 117 -9.42 8.59 17.19
CA ASP A 117 -10.67 9.32 17.09
C ASP A 117 -10.69 10.39 15.97
N ILE A 118 -9.59 10.52 15.21
CA ILE A 118 -9.46 11.55 14.15
C ILE A 118 -10.55 11.43 13.07
N SER A 119 -10.98 10.21 12.76
CA SER A 119 -11.99 9.93 11.73
C SER A 119 -13.43 9.96 12.25
N LYS A 120 -13.66 10.03 13.58
CA LYS A 120 -15.01 9.86 14.16
C LYS A 120 -16.07 10.86 13.69
N LYS A 121 -15.65 12.10 13.38
CA LYS A 121 -16.55 13.17 12.95
C LYS A 121 -16.55 13.39 11.43
N ILE A 122 -15.82 12.59 10.68
CA ILE A 122 -15.65 12.72 9.24
C ILE A 122 -16.76 11.95 8.52
N MET A 123 -17.45 12.62 7.62
CA MET A 123 -18.56 12.06 6.84
C MET A 123 -18.10 11.44 5.52
N SER A 124 -16.94 11.84 5.04
CA SER A 124 -16.28 11.30 3.84
C SER A 124 -15.50 10.03 4.17
N ASN A 125 -15.20 9.24 3.13
CA ASN A 125 -14.38 8.04 3.31
C ASN A 125 -12.98 8.40 3.80
N THR A 126 -12.52 7.73 4.82
CA THR A 126 -11.19 7.96 5.43
C THR A 126 -10.38 6.68 5.41
N LYS A 127 -9.09 6.79 5.14
CA LYS A 127 -8.13 5.69 5.30
C LYS A 127 -6.90 6.22 6.02
N LEU A 128 -6.44 5.46 7.01
CA LEU A 128 -5.30 5.77 7.85
C LEU A 128 -4.23 4.68 7.71
N PHE A 129 -2.98 5.08 7.66
CA PHE A 129 -1.84 4.18 7.80
C PHE A 129 -0.82 4.83 8.74
N ALA A 130 -0.99 4.62 10.03
CA ALA A 130 -0.35 5.41 11.08
C ALA A 130 -0.65 6.91 10.89
N ASP A 131 0.35 7.73 10.61
CA ASP A 131 0.24 9.16 10.37
C ASP A 131 -0.18 9.53 8.94
N ASP A 132 0.04 8.65 7.97
CA ASP A 132 -0.46 8.85 6.60
C ASP A 132 -2.00 8.76 6.59
N MET A 133 -2.66 9.83 6.19
CA MET A 133 -4.12 9.93 6.12
C MET A 133 -4.57 10.36 4.74
N LYS A 134 -5.67 9.77 4.28
CA LYS A 134 -6.40 10.29 3.12
C LYS A 134 -7.89 10.32 3.40
N VAL A 135 -8.53 11.40 2.96
CA VAL A 135 -9.98 11.59 3.00
C VAL A 135 -10.46 11.77 1.58
N TYR A 136 -11.51 11.06 1.17
CA TYR A 136 -12.03 11.16 -0.19
C TYR A 136 -13.54 11.04 -0.24
N ARG A 137 -14.11 11.72 -1.24
CA ARG A 137 -15.54 11.71 -1.48
C ARG A 137 -15.84 11.44 -2.94
N ILE A 138 -16.76 10.52 -3.20
CA ILE A 138 -17.29 10.26 -4.54
C ILE A 138 -18.36 11.30 -4.81
N LEU A 139 -18.15 12.14 -5.83
CA LEU A 139 -19.02 13.24 -6.17
C LEU A 139 -20.24 12.74 -6.96
N ARG A 140 -21.39 12.68 -6.32
CA ARG A 140 -22.68 12.36 -6.92
C ARG A 140 -23.47 13.64 -7.22
N ASN A 141 -23.54 14.52 -6.23
CA ASN A 141 -23.95 15.91 -6.37
C ASN A 141 -22.71 16.80 -6.16
N THR A 142 -22.10 17.26 -7.25
CA THR A 142 -20.77 17.86 -7.23
C THR A 142 -20.64 19.02 -6.24
N LYS A 143 -21.64 19.89 -6.13
CA LYS A 143 -21.59 21.07 -5.24
C LYS A 143 -21.64 20.65 -3.77
N GLU A 144 -22.67 19.92 -3.39
CA GLU A 144 -22.89 19.49 -1.99
C GLU A 144 -21.78 18.56 -1.50
N ASP A 145 -21.32 17.64 -2.35
CA ASP A 145 -20.25 16.72 -2.00
C ASP A 145 -18.91 17.42 -1.79
N VAL A 146 -18.62 18.46 -2.58
CA VAL A 146 -17.42 19.30 -2.42
C VAL A 146 -17.50 20.10 -1.12
N GLU A 147 -18.65 20.71 -0.85
CA GLU A 147 -18.88 21.45 0.39
C GLU A 147 -18.74 20.55 1.63
N GLU A 148 -19.28 19.32 1.56
CA GLU A 148 -19.15 18.39 2.69
C GLU A 148 -17.70 17.91 2.89
N LEU A 149 -16.94 17.68 1.81
CA LEU A 149 -15.52 17.37 1.94
C LEU A 149 -14.73 18.54 2.56
N GLN A 150 -15.08 19.80 2.21
CA GLN A 150 -14.50 20.98 2.86
C GLN A 150 -14.88 21.08 4.35
N LYS A 151 -16.11 20.74 4.73
CA LYS A 151 -16.52 20.68 6.15
C LYS A 151 -15.73 19.62 6.91
N ASP A 152 -15.43 18.48 6.27
CA ASP A 152 -14.59 17.45 6.87
C ASP A 152 -13.17 17.96 7.15
N LEU A 153 -12.60 18.77 6.26
CA LEU A 153 -11.30 19.41 6.51
C LEU A 153 -11.35 20.37 7.71
N ILE A 154 -12.43 21.12 7.87
CA ILE A 154 -12.65 22.01 9.05
C ILE A 154 -12.75 21.17 10.34
N ARG A 155 -13.45 20.01 10.30
CA ARG A 155 -13.52 19.08 11.44
C ARG A 155 -12.15 18.53 11.82
N LEU A 156 -11.32 18.22 10.83
CA LEU A 156 -9.93 17.78 11.04
C LEU A 156 -9.06 18.87 11.62
N GLU A 157 -9.22 20.11 11.18
CA GLU A 157 -8.54 21.27 11.74
C GLU A 157 -8.91 21.50 13.22
N SER A 158 -10.21 21.41 13.57
CA SER A 158 -10.67 21.45 14.96
C SER A 158 -10.04 20.35 15.80
N TRP A 159 -10.04 19.10 15.28
CA TRP A 159 -9.39 17.97 15.97
C TRP A 159 -7.89 18.22 16.17
N SER A 160 -7.21 18.73 15.15
CA SER A 160 -5.77 19.07 15.19
C SER A 160 -5.47 20.10 16.27
N ASN A 161 -6.28 21.13 16.41
CA ASN A 161 -6.16 22.16 17.44
C ASN A 161 -6.41 21.59 18.84
N ASP A 162 -7.49 20.82 19.00
CA ASP A 162 -7.86 20.17 20.27
C ASP A 162 -6.77 19.23 20.77
N TRP A 163 -6.18 18.44 19.87
CA TRP A 163 -5.17 17.43 20.21
C TRP A 163 -3.73 17.88 19.98
N GLN A 164 -3.50 19.11 19.54
CA GLN A 164 -2.17 19.70 19.31
C GLN A 164 -1.26 18.87 18.38
N LEU A 165 -1.84 18.24 17.39
CA LEU A 165 -1.11 17.50 16.36
C LEU A 165 -1.34 18.17 15.00
N LYS A 166 -0.36 18.97 14.56
CA LYS A 166 -0.50 19.89 13.42
C LYS A 166 -0.38 19.18 12.08
N PHE A 167 -1.20 19.58 11.12
CA PHE A 167 -1.02 19.23 9.72
C PHE A 167 0.18 19.97 9.09
N ASN A 168 0.87 19.31 8.18
CA ASN A 168 1.89 19.92 7.33
C ASN A 168 1.23 20.33 6.00
N THR A 169 0.68 21.55 5.96
CA THR A 169 -0.08 22.03 4.80
C THR A 169 0.71 22.08 3.50
N ASP A 170 2.04 22.24 3.57
CA ASP A 170 2.92 22.24 2.39
C ASP A 170 3.00 20.86 1.70
N LYS A 171 2.73 19.79 2.45
CA LYS A 171 2.72 18.41 1.96
C LYS A 171 1.30 17.85 1.75
N CYS A 172 0.28 18.58 2.19
CA CYS A 172 -1.09 18.19 1.95
C CYS A 172 -1.49 18.51 0.51
N GLU A 173 -2.04 17.54 -0.19
CA GLU A 173 -2.34 17.65 -1.63
C GLU A 173 -3.78 17.21 -1.91
N ALA A 174 -4.42 17.87 -2.89
CA ALA A 174 -5.75 17.51 -3.38
C ALA A 174 -5.66 16.96 -4.80
N MET A 175 -6.29 15.81 -5.06
CA MET A 175 -6.32 15.19 -6.39
C MET A 175 -7.74 14.84 -6.79
N ARG A 176 -8.13 15.23 -8.00
CA ARG A 176 -9.39 14.82 -8.62
C ARG A 176 -9.17 13.62 -9.53
N ILE A 177 -9.85 12.51 -9.24
CA ILE A 177 -9.88 11.31 -10.06
C ILE A 177 -11.12 11.36 -10.94
N SER A 178 -10.93 11.56 -12.25
CA SER A 178 -12.02 11.69 -13.22
C SER A 178 -11.74 10.94 -14.52
N LYS A 179 -12.78 10.68 -15.29
CA LYS A 179 -12.69 10.17 -16.66
C LYS A 179 -12.31 11.27 -17.65
N LYS A 180 -12.77 12.48 -17.42
CA LYS A 180 -12.45 13.68 -18.20
C LYS A 180 -11.17 14.31 -17.65
N ASN A 181 -10.35 14.90 -18.50
CA ASN A 181 -9.28 15.81 -18.08
C ASN A 181 -9.89 17.12 -17.59
N ASP A 182 -10.78 17.03 -16.61
CA ASP A 182 -11.39 18.19 -15.99
C ASP A 182 -10.42 18.67 -14.91
N TYR A 183 -9.62 19.65 -15.27
CA TYR A 183 -8.63 20.29 -14.40
C TYR A 183 -9.27 21.35 -13.47
N SER A 184 -10.56 21.58 -13.53
CA SER A 184 -11.27 22.48 -12.63
C SER A 184 -11.48 21.81 -11.27
N SER A 185 -10.39 21.51 -10.55
CA SER A 185 -10.48 21.05 -9.17
C SER A 185 -10.99 22.19 -8.29
N PRO A 186 -12.03 21.96 -7.46
CA PRO A 186 -12.41 22.95 -6.46
C PRO A 186 -11.22 23.21 -5.53
N GLN A 187 -11.16 24.43 -5.04
CA GLN A 187 -10.10 24.85 -4.14
C GLN A 187 -10.43 24.43 -2.71
N TYR A 188 -9.73 23.43 -2.19
CA TYR A 188 -9.83 23.02 -0.80
C TYR A 188 -8.86 23.80 0.08
N HIS A 189 -9.32 24.09 1.32
CA HIS A 189 -8.50 24.83 2.30
C HIS A 189 -8.37 24.00 3.59
N LEU A 190 -7.19 24.06 4.18
CA LEU A 190 -6.88 23.47 5.48
C LEU A 190 -5.96 24.39 6.28
N CYS A 191 -6.31 24.68 7.53
CA CYS A 191 -5.57 25.59 8.42
C CYS A 191 -5.27 26.95 7.76
N GLY A 192 -6.26 27.52 7.08
CA GLY A 192 -6.15 28.82 6.38
C GLY A 192 -5.35 28.79 5.07
N ASN A 193 -4.75 27.66 4.68
CA ASN A 193 -3.98 27.52 3.45
C ASN A 193 -4.78 26.79 2.38
N GLN A 194 -4.64 27.24 1.14
CA GLN A 194 -5.19 26.52 0.00
C GLN A 194 -4.34 25.28 -0.29
N LEU A 195 -4.97 24.11 -0.40
CA LEU A 195 -4.29 22.87 -0.75
C LEU A 195 -3.86 22.85 -2.22
N LYS A 196 -2.65 22.34 -2.46
CA LYS A 196 -2.11 22.18 -3.80
C LYS A 196 -2.92 21.13 -4.57
N ALA A 197 -3.53 21.53 -5.71
CA ALA A 197 -4.15 20.59 -6.63
C ALA A 197 -3.07 19.89 -7.47
N VAL A 198 -3.10 18.55 -7.48
CA VAL A 198 -2.10 17.74 -8.17
C VAL A 198 -2.74 16.72 -9.10
N SER A 199 -2.05 16.37 -10.19
CA SER A 199 -2.44 15.28 -11.10
C SER A 199 -1.75 13.96 -10.77
N GLU A 200 -0.78 13.98 -9.87
CA GLU A 200 -0.01 12.82 -9.42
C GLU A 200 0.39 12.97 -7.95
N VAL A 201 0.40 11.87 -7.21
CA VAL A 201 0.78 11.82 -5.81
C VAL A 201 1.50 10.51 -5.52
N LYS A 202 2.37 10.52 -4.51
CA LYS A 202 2.98 9.31 -3.97
C LYS A 202 2.29 8.92 -2.66
N ASP A 203 1.49 7.86 -2.68
CA ASP A 203 0.74 7.34 -1.53
C ASP A 203 1.26 5.95 -1.15
N LEU A 204 1.65 5.76 0.11
CA LEU A 204 2.23 4.51 0.64
C LEU A 204 3.27 3.86 -0.29
N GLY A 205 4.13 4.69 -0.89
CA GLY A 205 5.20 4.23 -1.77
C GLY A 205 4.81 3.96 -3.23
N ILE A 206 3.54 4.16 -3.62
CA ILE A 206 3.02 3.99 -4.98
C ILE A 206 2.71 5.36 -5.59
N TYR A 207 3.11 5.56 -6.85
CA TYR A 207 2.75 6.76 -7.62
C TYR A 207 1.38 6.58 -8.26
N ILE A 208 0.45 7.43 -7.88
CA ILE A 208 -0.94 7.45 -8.32
C ILE A 208 -1.15 8.65 -9.22
N THR A 209 -1.89 8.48 -10.29
CA THR A 209 -2.26 9.57 -11.21
C THR A 209 -3.77 9.77 -11.22
N SER A 210 -4.22 10.99 -11.50
CA SER A 210 -5.64 11.38 -11.55
C SER A 210 -6.48 10.55 -12.54
N ASN A 211 -5.84 9.99 -13.56
CA ASN A 211 -6.47 9.07 -14.51
C ASN A 211 -6.30 7.59 -14.17
N LEU A 212 -5.73 7.27 -13.00
CA LEU A 212 -5.42 5.92 -12.53
C LEU A 212 -4.59 5.09 -13.52
N SER A 213 -3.67 5.74 -14.25
CA SER A 213 -2.71 5.07 -15.14
C SER A 213 -1.47 4.61 -14.35
N TRP A 214 -0.94 3.45 -14.71
CA TRP A 214 0.21 2.85 -14.02
C TRP A 214 1.56 3.05 -14.72
N SER A 215 1.58 3.73 -15.89
CA SER A 215 2.82 3.94 -16.65
C SER A 215 3.87 4.72 -15.85
N MET A 216 3.44 5.71 -15.05
CA MET A 216 4.35 6.45 -14.17
C MET A 216 4.96 5.54 -13.11
N GLN A 217 4.17 4.76 -12.40
CA GLN A 217 4.63 3.80 -11.40
C GLN A 217 5.64 2.81 -12.00
N ALA A 218 5.34 2.25 -13.17
CA ALA A 218 6.24 1.34 -13.87
C ALA A 218 7.60 1.99 -14.19
N ASN A 219 7.58 3.21 -14.73
CA ASN A 219 8.80 3.96 -15.07
C ASN A 219 9.63 4.31 -13.83
N LYS A 220 8.99 4.82 -12.76
CA LYS A 220 9.69 5.18 -11.50
C LYS A 220 10.33 3.94 -10.86
N CYS A 221 9.61 2.81 -10.80
CA CYS A 221 10.16 1.55 -10.28
C CYS A 221 11.31 1.02 -11.13
N ALA A 222 11.15 0.97 -12.44
CA ALA A 222 12.19 0.49 -13.35
C ALA A 222 13.46 1.35 -13.26
N ASN A 223 13.32 2.68 -13.27
CA ASN A 223 14.46 3.61 -13.14
C ASN A 223 15.18 3.45 -11.80
N LYS A 224 14.45 3.37 -10.68
CA LYS A 224 15.04 3.14 -9.35
C LYS A 224 15.77 1.80 -9.31
N ALA A 225 15.15 0.73 -9.79
CA ALA A 225 15.73 -0.61 -9.80
C ALA A 225 16.97 -0.69 -10.70
N MET A 226 16.92 -0.09 -11.91
CA MET A 226 17.97 -0.14 -12.91
C MET A 226 19.21 0.69 -12.51
N ASN A 227 18.98 1.97 -12.21
CA ASN A 227 20.07 2.94 -12.07
C ASN A 227 20.68 2.94 -10.67
N SER A 228 19.85 2.90 -9.62
CA SER A 228 20.33 3.00 -8.26
C SER A 228 20.85 1.66 -7.74
N VAL A 229 20.08 0.60 -7.87
CA VAL A 229 20.39 -0.68 -7.20
C VAL A 229 21.14 -1.66 -8.11
N LEU A 230 20.60 -1.95 -9.30
CA LEU A 230 21.27 -2.89 -10.22
C LEU A 230 22.61 -2.34 -10.70
N GLY A 231 22.69 -1.03 -10.97
CA GLY A 231 23.94 -0.36 -11.32
C GLY A 231 24.99 -0.47 -10.21
N PHE A 232 24.60 -0.32 -8.95
CA PHE A 232 25.47 -0.49 -7.79
C PHE A 232 25.96 -1.95 -7.68
N ILE A 233 25.07 -2.94 -7.72
CA ILE A 233 25.43 -4.36 -7.66
C ILE A 233 26.42 -4.72 -8.78
N LYS A 234 26.16 -4.26 -10.00
CA LYS A 234 27.06 -4.51 -11.15
C LYS A 234 28.47 -3.97 -10.91
N ARG A 235 28.61 -2.79 -10.34
CA ARG A 235 29.94 -2.18 -10.07
C ARG A 235 30.68 -2.88 -8.93
N THR A 236 29.94 -3.34 -7.90
CA THR A 236 30.53 -3.89 -6.67
C THR A 236 30.88 -5.37 -6.80
N VAL A 237 29.98 -6.18 -7.36
CA VAL A 237 30.11 -7.64 -7.41
C VAL A 237 30.62 -8.11 -8.76
N GLY A 238 30.22 -7.44 -9.86
CA GLY A 238 30.56 -7.86 -11.22
C GLY A 238 30.00 -9.25 -11.58
N PRO A 239 30.42 -9.82 -12.74
CA PRO A 239 29.93 -11.12 -13.22
C PRO A 239 30.66 -12.32 -12.60
N LYS A 240 31.59 -12.10 -11.67
CA LYS A 240 32.45 -13.15 -11.12
C LYS A 240 31.74 -14.21 -10.28
N ASN A 241 30.55 -13.89 -9.74
CA ASN A 241 29.79 -14.81 -8.91
C ASN A 241 28.29 -14.74 -9.23
N PRO A 242 27.77 -15.58 -10.16
CA PRO A 242 26.37 -15.61 -10.56
C PRO A 242 25.40 -15.88 -9.39
N GLN A 243 25.80 -16.71 -8.44
CA GLN A 243 24.97 -17.06 -7.29
C GLN A 243 24.81 -15.87 -6.35
N LEU A 244 25.88 -15.16 -6.03
CA LEU A 244 25.84 -13.95 -5.21
C LEU A 244 25.04 -12.85 -5.92
N PHE A 245 25.27 -12.64 -7.22
CA PHE A 245 24.51 -11.67 -8.01
C PHE A 245 23.01 -11.99 -7.99
N SER A 246 22.65 -13.27 -8.17
CA SER A 246 21.26 -13.73 -8.10
C SER A 246 20.61 -13.46 -6.73
N LYS A 247 21.35 -13.70 -5.63
CA LYS A 247 20.86 -13.37 -4.27
C LYS A 247 20.62 -11.88 -4.11
N LEU A 248 21.57 -11.04 -4.52
CA LEU A 248 21.44 -9.58 -4.44
C LEU A 248 20.31 -9.04 -5.33
N TYR A 249 20.18 -9.55 -6.55
CA TYR A 249 19.03 -9.20 -7.41
C TYR A 249 17.70 -9.54 -6.74
N LYS A 250 17.56 -10.76 -6.22
CA LYS A 250 16.33 -11.24 -5.57
C LYS A 250 15.99 -10.49 -4.29
N SER A 251 16.99 -10.00 -3.54
CA SER A 251 16.79 -9.30 -2.27
C SER A 251 16.70 -7.78 -2.37
N LEU A 252 17.37 -7.15 -3.33
CA LEU A 252 17.48 -5.70 -3.40
C LEU A 252 16.77 -5.08 -4.62
N VAL A 253 16.82 -5.72 -5.78
CA VAL A 253 16.25 -5.16 -7.03
C VAL A 253 14.80 -5.57 -7.21
N ARG A 254 14.53 -6.87 -7.13
CA ARG A 254 13.21 -7.43 -7.38
C ARG A 254 12.10 -6.90 -6.45
N PRO A 255 12.32 -6.68 -5.13
CA PRO A 255 11.31 -6.09 -4.27
C PRO A 255 10.82 -4.71 -4.72
N ILE A 256 11.68 -3.91 -5.37
CA ILE A 256 11.28 -2.60 -5.92
C ILE A 256 10.27 -2.78 -7.06
N LEU A 257 10.44 -3.82 -7.89
CA LEU A 257 9.58 -4.11 -9.04
C LEU A 257 8.25 -4.79 -8.65
N GLU A 258 8.19 -5.37 -7.46
CA GLU A 258 7.06 -6.18 -6.99
C GLU A 258 6.26 -5.53 -5.86
N TYR A 259 6.77 -4.47 -5.23
CA TYR A 259 6.10 -3.82 -4.10
C TYR A 259 4.68 -3.41 -4.45
N CYS A 260 3.71 -3.85 -3.65
CA CYS A 260 2.27 -3.64 -3.86
C CYS A 260 1.77 -3.97 -5.28
N SER A 261 2.41 -4.90 -5.99
CA SER A 261 2.08 -5.24 -7.37
C SER A 261 0.61 -5.66 -7.61
N PRO A 262 -0.15 -6.22 -6.67
CA PRO A 262 -1.58 -6.44 -6.84
C PRO A 262 -2.39 -5.16 -7.10
N VAL A 263 -1.99 -4.01 -6.56
CA VAL A 263 -2.68 -2.73 -6.77
C VAL A 263 -2.53 -2.24 -8.20
N TRP A 264 -1.30 -2.20 -8.70
CA TRP A 264 -0.96 -1.61 -9.99
C TRP A 264 -0.76 -2.66 -11.08
N CYS A 265 -1.82 -2.92 -11.82
CA CYS A 265 -1.80 -3.86 -12.94
C CYS A 265 -1.26 -3.22 -14.21
N LEU A 266 -0.21 -3.81 -14.77
CA LEU A 266 0.32 -3.43 -16.06
C LEU A 266 -0.39 -4.24 -17.15
N HIS A 267 -1.28 -3.62 -17.90
CA HIS A 267 -1.97 -4.20 -19.04
C HIS A 267 -1.40 -3.72 -20.38
N LEU A 268 -0.65 -2.63 -20.37
CA LEU A 268 0.01 -2.12 -21.56
C LEU A 268 1.35 -2.83 -21.77
N LYS A 269 1.56 -3.40 -22.96
CA LYS A 269 2.80 -4.10 -23.33
C LYS A 269 4.05 -3.23 -23.10
N LYS A 270 3.97 -1.90 -23.33
CA LYS A 270 5.07 -0.97 -23.07
C LYS A 270 5.52 -0.97 -21.60
N ASP A 271 4.57 -0.99 -20.68
CA ASP A 271 4.85 -0.91 -19.24
C ASP A 271 5.37 -2.24 -18.69
N LEU A 272 4.80 -3.36 -19.14
CA LEU A 272 5.33 -4.70 -18.89
C LEU A 272 6.78 -4.82 -19.35
N ASN A 273 7.06 -4.41 -20.59
CA ASN A 273 8.40 -4.43 -21.15
C ASN A 273 9.38 -3.52 -20.38
N THR A 274 8.90 -2.41 -19.85
CA THR A 274 9.71 -1.48 -19.04
C THR A 274 10.24 -2.16 -17.77
N LEU A 275 9.39 -2.92 -17.07
CA LEU A 275 9.84 -3.70 -15.91
C LEU A 275 10.72 -4.89 -16.32
N GLU A 276 10.30 -5.64 -17.33
CA GLU A 276 11.02 -6.85 -17.75
C GLU A 276 12.42 -6.53 -18.29
N LYS A 277 12.64 -5.33 -18.89
CA LYS A 277 13.98 -4.84 -19.27
C LYS A 277 14.95 -4.84 -18.09
N VAL A 278 14.49 -4.56 -16.86
CA VAL A 278 15.36 -4.62 -15.67
C VAL A 278 15.82 -6.06 -15.42
N GLN A 279 14.91 -7.03 -15.46
CA GLN A 279 15.24 -8.44 -15.26
C GLN A 279 16.11 -8.99 -16.40
N ARG A 280 15.81 -8.61 -17.65
CA ARG A 280 16.65 -8.95 -18.81
C ARG A 280 18.09 -8.45 -18.64
N ARG A 281 18.27 -7.22 -18.17
CA ARG A 281 19.61 -6.68 -17.91
C ARG A 281 20.27 -7.39 -16.72
N ALA A 282 19.52 -7.64 -15.65
CA ALA A 282 20.02 -8.35 -14.47
C ALA A 282 20.49 -9.77 -14.82
N SER A 283 19.74 -10.52 -15.63
CA SER A 283 20.11 -11.87 -16.05
C SER A 283 21.39 -11.90 -16.89
N LYS A 284 21.59 -10.93 -17.80
CA LYS A 284 22.85 -10.75 -18.51
C LYS A 284 24.02 -10.48 -17.56
N CYS A 285 23.83 -9.59 -16.60
CA CYS A 285 24.87 -9.28 -15.61
C CYS A 285 25.22 -10.48 -14.72
N ALA A 286 24.22 -11.29 -14.35
CA ALA A 286 24.41 -12.47 -13.51
C ALA A 286 25.24 -13.55 -14.20
N LEU A 287 25.05 -13.74 -15.49
CA LEU A 287 25.72 -14.78 -16.28
C LEU A 287 27.03 -14.30 -16.98
N GLY A 288 27.30 -12.98 -16.93
CA GLY A 288 28.52 -12.43 -17.55
C GLY A 288 28.57 -12.69 -19.05
N ASN A 289 29.75 -13.15 -19.55
CA ASN A 289 29.96 -13.39 -20.96
C ASN A 289 29.02 -14.46 -21.54
N ILE A 290 28.76 -15.53 -20.79
CA ILE A 290 27.82 -16.60 -21.19
C ILE A 290 26.42 -16.04 -21.49
N GLY A 291 26.00 -15.05 -20.75
CA GLY A 291 24.64 -14.46 -20.89
C GLY A 291 24.52 -13.42 -22.01
N GLN A 292 25.62 -13.03 -22.70
CA GLN A 292 25.55 -11.98 -23.74
C GLN A 292 24.77 -12.44 -24.97
N ASP A 293 25.10 -13.63 -25.47
CA ASP A 293 24.56 -14.19 -26.71
C ASP A 293 23.36 -15.14 -26.46
N MET A 294 23.08 -15.46 -25.18
CA MET A 294 22.01 -16.36 -24.80
C MET A 294 20.62 -15.63 -24.84
N PRO A 295 19.58 -16.25 -25.45
CA PRO A 295 18.20 -15.74 -25.37
C PRO A 295 17.74 -15.51 -23.94
N TYR A 296 16.79 -14.58 -23.77
CA TYR A 296 16.32 -14.20 -22.42
C TYR A 296 15.67 -15.37 -21.67
N GLU A 297 14.87 -16.15 -22.35
CA GLU A 297 14.15 -17.31 -21.84
C GLU A 297 15.11 -18.37 -21.29
N GLU A 298 16.18 -18.65 -22.02
CA GLU A 298 17.21 -19.58 -21.60
C GLU A 298 17.97 -19.06 -20.36
N ARG A 299 18.28 -17.74 -20.33
CA ARG A 299 18.95 -17.14 -19.17
C ARG A 299 18.12 -17.26 -17.89
N ILE A 300 16.82 -16.97 -17.94
CA ILE A 300 15.96 -17.05 -16.75
C ILE A 300 15.74 -18.50 -16.32
N ASN A 301 15.67 -19.45 -17.26
CA ASN A 301 15.60 -20.90 -16.97
C ASN A 301 16.89 -21.37 -16.27
N LEU A 302 18.07 -21.02 -16.80
CA LEU A 302 19.35 -21.36 -16.18
C LEU A 302 19.50 -20.77 -14.77
N LEU A 303 19.04 -19.53 -14.57
CA LEU A 303 19.07 -18.85 -13.27
C LEU A 303 17.93 -19.30 -12.34
N LYS A 304 16.98 -20.08 -12.83
CA LYS A 304 15.74 -20.44 -12.15
C LYS A 304 15.00 -19.18 -11.62
N TRP A 305 14.86 -18.21 -12.52
CA TRP A 305 14.13 -16.98 -12.25
C TRP A 305 12.77 -17.01 -12.95
N PRO A 306 11.65 -16.97 -12.20
CA PRO A 306 10.34 -16.75 -12.82
C PRO A 306 10.30 -15.36 -13.46
N THR A 307 9.47 -15.20 -14.49
CA THR A 307 9.20 -13.87 -15.07
C THR A 307 8.52 -12.95 -14.04
N LEU A 308 8.66 -11.65 -14.21
CA LEU A 308 7.98 -10.70 -13.33
C LEU A 308 6.46 -10.83 -13.46
N GLU A 309 5.93 -11.22 -14.62
CA GLU A 309 4.51 -11.48 -14.82
C GLU A 309 4.01 -12.65 -13.97
N GLN A 310 4.71 -13.80 -14.00
CA GLN A 310 4.38 -14.96 -13.16
C GLN A 310 4.39 -14.59 -11.67
N ARG A 311 5.38 -13.82 -11.24
CA ARG A 311 5.49 -13.40 -9.85
C ARG A 311 4.39 -12.44 -9.42
N ARG A 312 3.98 -11.53 -10.30
CA ARG A 312 2.87 -10.59 -10.06
C ARG A 312 1.54 -11.35 -9.97
N LEU A 313 1.33 -12.36 -10.82
CA LEU A 313 0.16 -13.24 -10.74
C LEU A 313 0.18 -14.03 -9.42
N PHE A 314 1.31 -14.61 -9.05
CA PHE A 314 1.48 -15.33 -7.78
C PHE A 314 1.13 -14.44 -6.57
N SER A 315 1.68 -13.21 -6.51
CA SER A 315 1.35 -12.24 -5.45
C SER A 315 -0.13 -11.87 -5.44
N SER A 316 -0.74 -11.70 -6.63
CA SER A 316 -2.15 -11.35 -6.76
C SER A 316 -3.08 -12.47 -6.28
N LEU A 317 -2.77 -13.73 -6.59
CA LEU A 317 -3.55 -14.87 -6.12
C LEU A 317 -3.41 -15.09 -4.60
N ILE A 318 -2.22 -14.84 -4.04
CA ILE A 318 -2.06 -14.85 -2.57
C ILE A 318 -2.92 -13.78 -1.92
N GLU A 319 -2.97 -12.58 -2.47
CA GLU A 319 -3.77 -11.50 -1.89
C GLU A 319 -5.28 -11.76 -2.06
N CYS A 320 -5.70 -12.36 -3.18
CA CYS A 320 -7.07 -12.85 -3.38
C CYS A 320 -7.45 -13.89 -2.30
N TYR A 321 -6.60 -14.89 -2.09
CA TYR A 321 -6.79 -15.89 -1.03
C TYR A 321 -6.94 -15.23 0.35
N LYS A 322 -6.05 -14.28 0.67
CA LYS A 322 -6.12 -13.57 1.95
C LYS A 322 -7.41 -12.77 2.11
N THR A 323 -7.88 -12.13 1.04
CA THR A 323 -9.15 -11.38 1.07
C THR A 323 -10.32 -12.32 1.28
N ILE A 324 -10.42 -13.43 0.54
CA ILE A 324 -11.50 -14.42 0.65
C ILE A 324 -11.56 -15.01 2.07
N ASN A 325 -10.41 -15.24 2.70
CA ASN A 325 -10.31 -15.80 4.05
C ASN A 325 -10.18 -14.74 5.16
N SER A 326 -10.46 -13.46 4.88
CA SER A 326 -10.41 -12.33 5.84
C SER A 326 -9.06 -12.17 6.58
N LEU A 327 -7.94 -12.55 5.92
CA LEU A 327 -6.60 -12.55 6.52
C LEU A 327 -5.84 -11.22 6.35
N ASN A 328 -6.38 -10.28 5.56
CA ASN A 328 -5.74 -8.99 5.22
C ASN A 328 -6.52 -7.77 5.72
N GLY A 329 -7.54 -7.99 6.57
CA GLY A 329 -8.37 -6.93 7.15
C GLY A 329 -9.37 -6.30 6.19
N LEU A 330 -9.58 -6.91 5.01
CA LEU A 330 -10.64 -6.56 4.08
C LEU A 330 -11.83 -7.50 4.27
N ASP A 331 -13.05 -6.97 4.20
CA ASP A 331 -14.28 -7.76 4.18
C ASP A 331 -14.48 -8.36 2.79
N PRO A 332 -14.46 -9.71 2.63
CA PRO A 332 -14.64 -10.33 1.33
C PRO A 332 -15.92 -9.90 0.61
N SER A 333 -17.01 -9.71 1.35
CA SER A 333 -18.33 -9.35 0.80
C SER A 333 -18.39 -7.95 0.18
N ALA A 334 -17.51 -7.04 0.62
CA ALA A 334 -17.40 -5.70 0.06
C ALA A 334 -16.71 -5.70 -1.33
N PHE A 335 -15.93 -6.73 -1.65
CA PHE A 335 -15.08 -6.76 -2.84
C PHE A 335 -15.44 -7.88 -3.82
N PHE A 336 -16.00 -8.98 -3.33
CA PHE A 336 -16.34 -10.15 -4.12
C PHE A 336 -17.79 -10.59 -3.89
N THR A 337 -18.43 -11.08 -4.93
CA THR A 337 -19.70 -11.82 -4.85
C THR A 337 -19.41 -13.28 -5.12
N PHE A 338 -19.79 -14.18 -4.20
CA PHE A 338 -19.60 -15.61 -4.38
C PHE A 338 -20.64 -16.17 -5.35
N ALA A 339 -20.22 -17.07 -6.24
CA ALA A 339 -21.10 -17.63 -7.26
C ALA A 339 -22.13 -18.61 -6.68
N ASN A 340 -21.81 -19.26 -5.56
CA ASN A 340 -22.67 -20.24 -4.90
C ASN A 340 -23.94 -19.63 -4.28
N ASP A 341 -23.98 -18.31 -4.09
CA ASP A 341 -25.15 -17.61 -3.56
C ASP A 341 -26.33 -17.60 -4.54
N PHE A 342 -26.11 -18.00 -5.82
CA PHE A 342 -27.12 -17.87 -6.87
C PHE A 342 -27.51 -19.17 -7.61
N ARG A 343 -26.66 -20.17 -7.71
CA ARG A 343 -26.94 -21.51 -8.29
C ARG A 343 -25.78 -22.48 -8.02
N PRO A 344 -26.03 -23.79 -7.76
CA PRO A 344 -24.98 -24.80 -7.74
C PRO A 344 -24.44 -24.98 -9.17
N LEU A 345 -23.38 -24.30 -9.52
CA LEU A 345 -22.65 -24.52 -10.76
C LEU A 345 -21.82 -25.82 -10.62
N ARG A 346 -21.57 -26.52 -11.74
CA ARG A 346 -20.51 -27.55 -11.84
C ARG A 346 -19.16 -26.84 -11.65
N ALA A 347 -18.84 -26.53 -10.38
CA ALA A 347 -17.71 -25.67 -10.02
C ALA A 347 -16.48 -26.54 -9.73
N ASN A 348 -15.29 -26.10 -10.19
CA ASN A 348 -14.03 -26.75 -9.85
C ASN A 348 -13.72 -26.64 -8.34
N HIS A 349 -14.24 -25.62 -7.65
CA HIS A 349 -14.07 -25.40 -6.21
C HIS A 349 -15.20 -24.51 -5.63
N ARG A 350 -15.43 -24.60 -4.30
CA ARG A 350 -16.53 -23.92 -3.58
C ARG A 350 -16.40 -22.39 -3.49
N PHE A 351 -15.20 -21.83 -3.65
CA PHE A 351 -14.92 -20.39 -3.53
C PHE A 351 -14.95 -19.66 -4.88
N LYS A 352 -15.79 -20.07 -5.81
CA LYS A 352 -15.97 -19.38 -7.09
C LYS A 352 -16.54 -17.98 -6.88
N LEU A 353 -15.99 -17.04 -7.63
CA LEU A 353 -16.37 -15.64 -7.61
C LEU A 353 -17.17 -15.29 -8.85
N LYS A 354 -18.21 -14.46 -8.69
CA LYS A 354 -19.00 -13.94 -9.81
C LYS A 354 -18.19 -12.89 -10.56
N LEU A 355 -18.19 -12.96 -11.88
CA LEU A 355 -17.59 -11.92 -12.73
C LEU A 355 -18.43 -10.64 -12.63
N ALA A 356 -17.79 -9.51 -12.30
CA ALA A 356 -18.45 -8.23 -12.23
C ALA A 356 -18.76 -7.67 -13.62
N SER A 357 -19.86 -6.91 -13.74
CA SER A 357 -20.17 -6.14 -14.94
C SER A 357 -19.17 -5.01 -15.12
N VAL A 358 -18.66 -4.83 -16.33
CA VAL A 358 -17.60 -3.87 -16.67
C VAL A 358 -18.06 -2.97 -17.79
N THR A 359 -18.17 -1.68 -17.52
CA THR A 359 -18.53 -0.64 -18.50
C THR A 359 -17.29 -0.04 -19.17
N LEU A 360 -16.20 0.12 -18.44
CA LEU A 360 -14.96 0.69 -18.98
C LEU A 360 -13.89 -0.40 -19.15
N ASN A 361 -13.26 -0.44 -20.33
CA ASN A 361 -12.14 -1.37 -20.57
C ASN A 361 -11.01 -1.26 -19.54
N SER A 362 -10.70 -0.06 -19.05
CA SER A 362 -9.71 0.13 -18.00
C SER A 362 -10.09 -0.56 -16.69
N PHE A 363 -11.39 -0.67 -16.36
CA PHE A 363 -11.87 -1.28 -15.12
C PHE A 363 -11.62 -2.80 -15.07
N LYS A 364 -11.54 -3.48 -16.21
CA LYS A 364 -11.17 -4.92 -16.29
C LYS A 364 -9.82 -5.22 -15.63
N HIS A 365 -8.93 -4.23 -15.59
CA HIS A 365 -7.55 -4.38 -15.10
C HIS A 365 -7.40 -4.10 -13.60
N TYR A 366 -8.46 -3.65 -12.91
CA TYR A 366 -8.42 -3.49 -11.46
C TYR A 366 -8.39 -4.83 -10.74
N PHE A 367 -7.77 -4.83 -9.56
CA PHE A 367 -7.42 -6.05 -8.84
C PHE A 367 -8.59 -7.03 -8.71
N PHE A 368 -9.68 -6.60 -8.08
CA PHE A 368 -10.82 -7.47 -7.77
C PHE A 368 -11.59 -7.96 -9.01
N ILE A 369 -11.45 -7.28 -10.15
CA ILE A 369 -12.06 -7.70 -11.41
C ILE A 369 -11.15 -8.70 -12.13
N ARG A 370 -9.89 -8.33 -12.37
CA ARG A 370 -8.96 -9.15 -13.16
C ARG A 370 -8.57 -10.45 -12.51
N ILE A 371 -8.56 -10.49 -11.16
CA ILE A 371 -8.13 -11.68 -10.42
C ILE A 371 -9.21 -12.76 -10.39
N THR A 372 -10.48 -12.38 -10.54
CA THR A 372 -11.63 -13.29 -10.46
C THR A 372 -11.51 -14.45 -11.45
N ASP A 373 -11.20 -14.18 -12.72
CA ASP A 373 -11.00 -15.23 -13.72
C ASP A 373 -9.84 -16.17 -13.35
N LYS A 374 -8.70 -15.60 -12.98
CA LYS A 374 -7.49 -16.35 -12.59
C LYS A 374 -7.74 -17.21 -11.34
N TRP A 375 -8.45 -16.66 -10.37
CA TRP A 375 -8.87 -17.38 -9.17
C TRP A 375 -9.82 -18.53 -9.49
N ASN A 376 -10.84 -18.27 -10.31
CA ASN A 376 -11.83 -19.26 -10.70
C ASN A 376 -11.24 -20.45 -11.48
N ASN A 377 -10.10 -20.26 -12.15
CA ASN A 377 -9.42 -21.32 -12.90
C ASN A 377 -8.44 -22.15 -12.05
N LEU A 378 -8.29 -21.85 -10.75
CA LEU A 378 -7.46 -22.66 -9.87
C LEU A 378 -8.07 -24.05 -9.65
N PRO A 379 -7.24 -25.11 -9.58
CA PRO A 379 -7.66 -26.44 -9.13
C PRO A 379 -8.21 -26.41 -7.71
N LYS A 380 -9.15 -27.30 -7.42
CA LYS A 380 -9.78 -27.45 -6.09
C LYS A 380 -8.74 -27.66 -4.98
N GLU A 381 -7.73 -28.48 -5.26
CA GLU A 381 -6.66 -28.84 -4.34
C GLU A 381 -5.80 -27.62 -3.94
N ILE A 382 -5.87 -26.53 -4.70
CA ILE A 382 -5.19 -25.25 -4.40
C ILE A 382 -6.17 -24.29 -3.74
N ALA A 383 -7.33 -24.05 -4.36
CA ALA A 383 -8.27 -23.02 -3.94
C ALA A 383 -8.92 -23.28 -2.57
N GLU A 384 -9.13 -24.53 -2.18
CA GLU A 384 -9.84 -24.93 -0.95
C GLU A 384 -8.90 -25.23 0.23
N VAL A 385 -7.62 -24.90 0.13
CA VAL A 385 -6.67 -25.08 1.24
C VAL A 385 -6.95 -24.07 2.34
N GLU A 386 -7.03 -24.52 3.58
CA GLU A 386 -7.29 -23.64 4.74
C GLU A 386 -6.05 -22.89 5.25
N ASN A 387 -4.85 -23.44 5.02
CA ASN A 387 -3.61 -22.85 5.50
C ASN A 387 -2.89 -22.04 4.41
N LEU A 388 -2.61 -20.77 4.71
CA LEU A 388 -1.94 -19.84 3.79
C LEU A 388 -0.56 -20.34 3.31
N ASN A 389 0.22 -21.02 4.15
CA ASN A 389 1.54 -21.49 3.75
C ASN A 389 1.44 -22.70 2.82
N ILE A 390 0.47 -23.60 3.06
CA ILE A 390 0.19 -24.70 2.14
C ILE A 390 -0.33 -24.16 0.81
N PHE A 391 -1.24 -23.17 0.83
CA PHE A 391 -1.71 -22.48 -0.36
C PHE A 391 -0.54 -21.92 -1.18
N LYS A 392 0.35 -21.13 -0.55
CA LYS A 392 1.53 -20.55 -1.21
C LYS A 392 2.42 -21.62 -1.85
N ASN A 393 2.64 -22.73 -1.17
CA ASN A 393 3.50 -23.80 -1.67
C ASN A 393 2.87 -24.52 -2.88
N ARG A 394 1.58 -24.87 -2.81
CA ARG A 394 0.86 -25.50 -3.94
C ARG A 394 0.74 -24.55 -5.14
N LEU A 395 0.40 -23.28 -4.88
CA LEU A 395 0.34 -22.25 -5.91
C LEU A 395 1.69 -22.00 -6.58
N ARG A 396 2.80 -22.04 -5.82
CA ARG A 396 4.15 -21.91 -6.38
C ARG A 396 4.45 -23.05 -7.34
N ARG A 397 4.20 -24.28 -6.95
CA ARG A 397 4.38 -25.45 -7.83
C ARG A 397 3.54 -25.34 -9.10
N HIS A 398 2.29 -24.88 -8.96
CA HIS A 398 1.38 -24.74 -10.11
C HIS A 398 1.79 -23.65 -11.11
N LEU A 399 2.38 -22.53 -10.66
CA LEU A 399 2.66 -21.35 -11.50
C LEU A 399 4.12 -21.14 -11.85
N ILE A 400 5.05 -21.58 -11.00
CA ILE A 400 6.43 -21.10 -11.02
C ILE A 400 7.45 -22.24 -11.02
N ASP A 401 7.03 -23.48 -10.75
CA ASP A 401 7.99 -24.57 -10.54
C ASP A 401 8.68 -24.94 -11.85
N PHE A 402 9.99 -24.70 -11.89
CA PHE A 402 10.90 -25.18 -12.95
C PHE A 402 11.35 -26.64 -12.69
N SER A 403 10.82 -27.31 -11.68
CA SER A 403 11.28 -28.61 -11.19
C SER A 403 10.46 -29.82 -11.69
N SER A 404 9.63 -29.64 -12.71
CA SER A 404 8.89 -30.77 -13.31
C SER A 404 9.68 -31.56 -14.36
N GLU A 405 10.99 -31.38 -14.42
CA GLU A 405 11.88 -32.26 -15.20
C GLU A 405 13.06 -32.66 -14.32
N TYR A 406 12.83 -33.65 -13.44
CA TYR A 406 13.78 -34.72 -13.07
C TYR A 406 13.08 -35.69 -12.15
#